data_2ced73dba18beb4346f58ccb7b3d0852
#
_entry.id   2ced73dba18beb4346f58ccb7b3d0852
#
_cell.length_a   1.000
_cell.length_b   1.000
_cell.length_c   1.000
_cell.angle_alpha   90.00
_cell.angle_beta   90.00
_cell.angle_gamma   90.00
#
_symmetry.space_group_name_H-M   'P 1'
#
loop_
_entity.id
_entity.type
_entity.pdbx_description
1 polymer ?
#
loop_
_entity_poly.entity_id
_entity_poly.type
_entity_poly.pdbx_seq_one_letter_code
_entity_poly.pdbx_strand_id
1 'polypeptide(L)'
;MIKTESLSFGYASRRKVLSNISLTLGEGHIHGLLGCNGIGKTTLLKIICGIMRPDSGSVMVDGLDPMLRKPQTFRELMIVPEEFDLPNVSLERYAKITSPLYPRFDMGAMRHYCEALNVDTCERLHSMSMGQRKKAYIACALACNVSMLLLDEPTNGLDIPSKSVFRRLLAGYVDDS
;
A
#
# COMPACT_ATOMS: atom_id res chain seq x y z
N MET A 1 10.88 7.81 -5.94
CA MET A 1 10.97 7.29 -7.33
C MET A 1 11.14 5.76 -7.34
N ILE A 2 10.37 5.01 -8.16
CA ILE A 2 10.57 3.56 -8.40
C ILE A 2 11.24 3.37 -9.75
N LYS A 3 12.23 2.48 -9.81
CA LYS A 3 12.89 2.07 -11.05
C LYS A 3 13.02 0.55 -11.09
N THR A 4 12.59 -0.09 -12.19
CA THR A 4 12.87 -1.50 -12.46
C THR A 4 13.64 -1.64 -13.75
N GLU A 5 14.58 -2.60 -13.82
CA GLU A 5 15.38 -2.86 -15.00
C GLU A 5 15.35 -4.36 -15.31
N SER A 6 14.82 -4.70 -16.49
CA SER A 6 14.71 -6.07 -17.03
C SER A 6 14.16 -7.10 -16.02
N LEU A 7 13.25 -6.64 -15.16
CA LEU A 7 12.72 -7.44 -14.05
C LEU A 7 11.87 -8.58 -14.57
N SER A 8 12.19 -9.79 -14.14
CA SER A 8 11.44 -10.99 -14.48
C SER A 8 11.18 -11.83 -13.23
N PHE A 9 10.01 -12.47 -13.19
CA PHE A 9 9.60 -13.33 -12.09
C PHE A 9 8.61 -14.42 -12.54
N GLY A 10 8.76 -15.62 -12.00
CA GLY A 10 7.80 -16.72 -12.14
C GLY A 10 7.64 -17.50 -10.84
N TYR A 11 6.43 -17.98 -10.58
CA TYR A 11 6.21 -18.94 -9.51
C TYR A 11 6.79 -20.30 -9.91
N ALA A 12 7.14 -21.13 -8.94
CA ALA A 12 7.88 -22.42 -9.11
C ALA A 12 7.31 -23.40 -10.16
N SER A 13 6.11 -23.18 -10.68
CA SER A 13 5.41 -24.04 -11.65
C SER A 13 5.63 -23.64 -13.12
N ARG A 14 6.75 -23.08 -13.51
CA ARG A 14 7.15 -22.81 -14.91
C ARG A 14 6.48 -21.62 -15.62
N ARG A 15 5.50 -20.94 -15.05
CA ARG A 15 4.87 -19.79 -15.71
C ARG A 15 5.56 -18.49 -15.31
N LYS A 16 6.23 -17.84 -16.27
CA LYS A 16 6.68 -16.46 -16.10
C LYS A 16 5.44 -15.56 -15.95
N VAL A 17 5.40 -14.81 -14.85
CA VAL A 17 4.33 -13.84 -14.53
C VAL A 17 4.75 -12.44 -14.94
N LEU A 18 6.02 -12.09 -14.69
CA LEU A 18 6.63 -10.85 -15.16
C LEU A 18 7.80 -11.19 -16.08
N SER A 19 7.92 -10.50 -17.20
CA SER A 19 8.94 -10.78 -18.19
C SER A 19 9.54 -9.49 -18.71
N ASN A 20 10.79 -9.23 -18.35
CA ASN A 20 11.60 -8.11 -18.82
C ASN A 20 10.93 -6.74 -18.58
N ILE A 21 10.38 -6.51 -17.38
CA ILE A 21 9.70 -5.27 -17.03
C ILE A 21 10.73 -4.20 -16.67
N SER A 22 10.77 -3.14 -17.48
CA SER A 22 11.57 -1.94 -17.21
C SER A 22 10.64 -0.75 -17.16
N LEU A 23 10.57 -0.07 -16.01
CA LEU A 23 9.72 1.11 -15.82
C LEU A 23 10.39 2.08 -14.84
N THR A 24 10.02 3.34 -14.95
CA THR A 24 10.40 4.39 -14.01
C THR A 24 9.14 5.16 -13.63
N LEU A 25 8.84 5.22 -12.33
CA LEU A 25 7.72 5.97 -11.78
C LEU A 25 8.27 7.12 -10.95
N GLY A 26 7.90 8.34 -11.34
CA GLY A 26 8.32 9.57 -10.65
C GLY A 26 7.57 9.80 -9.34
N GLU A 27 7.98 10.82 -8.60
CA GLU A 27 7.34 11.31 -7.37
C GLU A 27 6.23 12.31 -7.68
N GLY A 28 5.35 12.58 -6.71
CA GLY A 28 4.28 13.58 -6.84
C GLY A 28 3.18 13.21 -7.85
N HIS A 29 3.00 11.93 -8.15
CA HIS A 29 2.03 11.47 -9.13
C HIS A 29 1.28 10.21 -8.66
N ILE A 30 0.03 10.10 -9.08
CA ILE A 30 -0.73 8.85 -8.98
C ILE A 30 -0.52 8.04 -10.26
N HIS A 31 0.10 6.88 -10.13
CA HIS A 31 0.31 5.94 -11.23
C HIS A 31 -0.71 4.79 -11.18
N GLY A 32 -1.45 4.58 -12.25
CA GLY A 32 -2.39 3.48 -12.38
C GLY A 32 -1.78 2.27 -13.08
N LEU A 33 -1.75 1.12 -12.40
CA LEU A 33 -1.34 -0.16 -12.99
C LEU A 33 -2.57 -0.90 -13.52
N LEU A 34 -2.78 -0.87 -14.83
CA LEU A 34 -3.93 -1.47 -15.48
C LEU A 34 -3.58 -2.84 -16.09
N GLY A 35 -4.53 -3.76 -16.07
CA GLY A 35 -4.39 -5.08 -16.67
C GLY A 35 -5.39 -6.08 -16.12
N CYS A 36 -5.57 -7.20 -16.83
CA CYS A 36 -6.45 -8.28 -16.43
C CYS A 36 -6.03 -8.90 -15.09
N ASN A 37 -6.98 -9.54 -14.39
CA ASN A 37 -6.66 -10.29 -13.17
C ASN A 37 -5.69 -11.44 -13.50
N GLY A 38 -4.74 -11.67 -12.59
CA GLY A 38 -3.72 -12.71 -12.74
C GLY A 38 -2.54 -12.35 -13.66
N ILE A 39 -2.47 -11.11 -14.23
CA ILE A 39 -1.34 -10.71 -15.09
C ILE A 39 -0.05 -10.37 -14.33
N GLY A 40 -0.11 -10.30 -13.00
CA GLY A 40 1.07 -10.04 -12.17
C GLY A 40 1.13 -8.68 -11.48
N LYS A 41 0.04 -7.89 -11.46
CA LYS A 41 -0.02 -6.59 -10.77
C LYS A 41 0.41 -6.72 -9.31
N THR A 42 -0.27 -7.55 -8.54
CA THR A 42 0.06 -7.85 -7.13
C THR A 42 1.49 -8.35 -6.96
N THR A 43 1.97 -9.19 -7.90
CA THR A 43 3.34 -9.71 -7.88
C THR A 43 4.36 -8.59 -8.02
N LEU A 44 4.14 -7.67 -8.95
CA LEU A 44 5.00 -6.50 -9.15
C LEU A 44 5.03 -5.63 -7.88
N LEU A 45 3.87 -5.32 -7.29
CA LEU A 45 3.79 -4.55 -6.04
C LEU A 45 4.54 -5.25 -4.89
N LYS A 46 4.39 -6.57 -4.74
CA LYS A 46 5.13 -7.36 -3.73
C LYS A 46 6.64 -7.34 -3.95
N ILE A 47 7.11 -7.32 -5.19
CA ILE A 47 8.54 -7.20 -5.50
C ILE A 47 9.02 -5.79 -5.16
N ILE A 48 8.29 -4.73 -5.53
CA ILE A 48 8.64 -3.34 -5.17
C ILE A 48 8.72 -3.17 -3.65
N CYS A 49 7.86 -3.87 -2.89
CA CYS A 49 7.89 -3.87 -1.43
C CYS A 49 9.00 -4.74 -0.81
N GLY A 50 9.83 -5.42 -1.59
CA GLY A 50 10.83 -6.35 -1.04
C GLY A 50 10.24 -7.60 -0.36
N ILE A 51 8.96 -7.89 -0.58
CA ILE A 51 8.29 -9.09 -0.07
C ILE A 51 8.67 -10.32 -0.89
N MET A 52 8.83 -10.13 -2.21
CA MET A 52 9.20 -11.19 -3.15
C MET A 52 10.46 -10.78 -3.92
N ARG A 53 11.38 -11.74 -4.10
CA ARG A 53 12.62 -11.53 -4.87
C ARG A 53 12.37 -11.84 -6.35
N PRO A 54 12.77 -10.98 -7.29
CA PRO A 54 12.72 -11.30 -8.71
C PRO A 54 13.72 -12.42 -9.08
N ASP A 55 13.42 -13.17 -10.14
CA ASP A 55 14.33 -14.19 -10.69
C ASP A 55 15.52 -13.53 -11.41
N SER A 56 15.27 -12.39 -12.06
CA SER A 56 16.31 -11.60 -12.73
C SER A 56 15.90 -10.14 -12.83
N GLY A 57 16.88 -9.28 -13.17
CA GLY A 57 16.70 -7.83 -13.19
C GLY A 57 16.83 -7.21 -11.82
N SER A 58 16.48 -5.95 -11.70
CA SER A 58 16.59 -5.19 -10.45
C SER A 58 15.37 -4.32 -10.21
N VAL A 59 15.17 -3.96 -8.94
CA VAL A 59 14.19 -2.96 -8.48
C VAL A 59 14.88 -2.02 -7.50
N MET A 60 14.65 -0.73 -7.66
CA MET A 60 15.12 0.31 -6.76
C MET A 60 13.96 1.21 -6.35
N VAL A 61 13.92 1.54 -5.07
CA VAL A 61 12.94 2.46 -4.46
C VAL A 61 13.75 3.57 -3.79
N ASP A 62 13.64 4.79 -4.30
CA ASP A 62 14.44 5.95 -3.87
C ASP A 62 15.94 5.66 -3.80
N GLY A 63 16.45 4.97 -4.82
CA GLY A 63 17.87 4.58 -4.92
C GLY A 63 18.29 3.45 -4.00
N LEU A 64 17.37 2.83 -3.25
CA LEU A 64 17.63 1.70 -2.36
C LEU A 64 17.02 0.40 -2.91
N ASP A 65 17.77 -0.69 -2.81
CA ASP A 65 17.25 -2.02 -3.11
C ASP A 65 16.33 -2.50 -1.95
N PRO A 66 15.01 -2.68 -2.19
CA PRO A 66 14.08 -3.12 -1.15
C PRO A 66 14.36 -4.55 -0.66
N MET A 67 15.09 -5.37 -1.45
CA MET A 67 15.49 -6.72 -1.05
C MET A 67 16.49 -6.72 0.12
N LEU A 68 17.22 -5.62 0.31
CA LEU A 68 18.12 -5.44 1.44
C LEU A 68 17.41 -5.17 2.77
N ARG A 69 16.10 -4.92 2.72
CA ARG A 69 15.22 -4.70 3.88
C ARG A 69 15.74 -3.66 4.87
N LYS A 70 16.35 -2.59 4.36
CA LYS A 70 16.83 -1.50 5.20
C LYS A 70 15.67 -0.74 5.83
N PRO A 71 15.74 -0.36 7.12
CA PRO A 71 14.67 0.41 7.77
C PRO A 71 14.33 1.72 7.04
N GLN A 72 15.32 2.37 6.42
CA GLN A 72 15.13 3.59 5.64
C GLN A 72 14.12 3.40 4.50
N THR A 73 14.20 2.27 3.77
CA THR A 73 13.26 1.97 2.68
C THR A 73 11.82 1.80 3.20
N PHE A 74 11.65 1.09 4.32
CA PHE A 74 10.31 0.78 4.83
C PHE A 74 9.65 1.92 5.60
N ARG A 75 10.41 2.92 6.04
CA ARG A 75 9.85 4.16 6.62
C ARG A 75 9.15 5.04 5.59
N GLU A 76 9.52 4.91 4.32
CA GLU A 76 9.03 5.71 3.21
C GLU A 76 8.11 4.92 2.26
N LEU A 77 7.83 3.66 2.57
CA LEU A 77 7.06 2.76 1.72
C LEU A 77 5.96 2.07 2.54
N MET A 78 4.72 2.20 2.09
CA MET A 78 3.56 1.50 2.66
C MET A 78 2.80 0.77 1.55
N ILE A 79 2.31 -0.43 1.84
CA ILE A 79 1.42 -1.16 0.95
C ILE A 79 0.08 -1.45 1.62
N VAL A 80 -1.00 -1.23 0.89
CA VAL A 80 -2.34 -1.74 1.21
C VAL A 80 -2.62 -2.88 0.25
N PRO A 81 -2.43 -4.13 0.65
CA PRO A 81 -2.70 -5.29 -0.20
C PRO A 81 -4.19 -5.52 -0.37
N GLU A 82 -4.58 -6.29 -1.39
CA GLU A 82 -5.97 -6.69 -1.60
C GLU A 82 -6.49 -7.52 -0.43
N GLU A 83 -5.71 -8.53 -0.02
CA GLU A 83 -5.98 -9.39 1.14
C GLU A 83 -4.98 -9.11 2.25
N PHE A 84 -5.47 -8.95 3.46
CA PHE A 84 -4.66 -8.69 4.64
C PHE A 84 -5.33 -9.22 5.90
N ASP A 85 -4.53 -9.52 6.90
CA ASP A 85 -5.00 -9.81 8.26
C ASP A 85 -4.52 -8.72 9.22
N LEU A 86 -5.36 -8.35 10.17
CA LEU A 86 -5.07 -7.34 11.17
C LEU A 86 -5.22 -7.94 12.57
N PRO A 87 -4.43 -7.50 13.55
CA PRO A 87 -4.51 -8.03 14.91
C PRO A 87 -5.86 -7.69 15.56
N ASN A 88 -6.29 -8.50 16.51
CA ASN A 88 -7.53 -8.28 17.26
C ASN A 88 -7.40 -7.18 18.32
N VAL A 89 -7.18 -5.97 17.89
CA VAL A 89 -7.10 -4.76 18.71
C VAL A 89 -8.02 -3.67 18.11
N SER A 90 -8.26 -2.58 18.85
CA SER A 90 -8.94 -1.42 18.26
C SER A 90 -8.05 -0.74 17.24
N LEU A 91 -8.67 -0.02 16.29
CA LEU A 91 -7.91 0.72 15.28
C LEU A 91 -6.97 1.75 15.93
N GLU A 92 -7.42 2.44 16.97
CA GLU A 92 -6.56 3.39 17.70
C GLU A 92 -5.32 2.70 18.30
N ARG A 93 -5.48 1.50 18.87
CA ARG A 93 -4.35 0.73 19.37
C ARG A 93 -3.44 0.24 18.27
N TYR A 94 -4.00 -0.19 17.16
CA TYR A 94 -3.23 -0.56 15.95
C TYR A 94 -2.39 0.61 15.46
N ALA A 95 -2.97 1.80 15.35
CA ALA A 95 -2.26 3.02 14.97
C ALA A 95 -1.11 3.36 15.94
N LYS A 96 -1.33 3.25 17.26
CA LYS A 96 -0.27 3.45 18.28
C LYS A 96 0.89 2.45 18.14
N ILE A 97 0.63 1.23 17.72
CA ILE A 97 1.66 0.21 17.48
C ILE A 97 2.40 0.49 16.16
N THR A 98 1.70 0.99 15.15
CA THR A 98 2.23 1.23 13.81
C THR A 98 2.99 2.55 13.70
N SER A 99 2.52 3.61 14.37
CA SER A 99 3.08 4.96 14.27
C SER A 99 4.60 5.06 14.52
N PRO A 100 5.23 4.31 15.43
CA PRO A 100 6.69 4.40 15.62
C PRO A 100 7.50 3.90 14.40
N LEU A 101 6.88 3.15 13.49
CA LEU A 101 7.54 2.64 12.29
C LEU A 101 7.60 3.70 11.18
N TYR A 102 6.72 4.71 11.22
CA TYR A 102 6.55 5.74 10.21
C TYR A 102 6.78 7.12 10.81
N PRO A 103 7.92 7.77 10.54
CA PRO A 103 8.31 9.03 11.20
C PRO A 103 7.32 10.18 11.00
N ARG A 104 6.56 10.17 9.90
CA ARG A 104 5.56 11.19 9.57
C ARG A 104 4.13 10.79 9.90
N PHE A 105 3.94 9.70 10.67
CA PHE A 105 2.60 9.26 11.04
C PHE A 105 1.86 10.35 11.84
N ASP A 106 0.67 10.72 11.36
CA ASP A 106 -0.19 11.71 12.01
C ASP A 106 -1.49 11.06 12.54
N MET A 107 -1.64 11.04 13.86
CA MET A 107 -2.84 10.53 14.54
C MET A 107 -4.07 11.41 14.29
N GLY A 108 -3.90 12.71 14.10
CA GLY A 108 -4.98 13.64 13.76
C GLY A 108 -5.51 13.37 12.35
N ALA A 109 -4.60 13.23 11.38
CA ALA A 109 -4.94 12.86 10.01
C ALA A 109 -5.65 11.50 9.97
N MET A 110 -5.18 10.49 10.72
CA MET A 110 -5.85 9.20 10.79
C MET A 110 -7.30 9.31 11.25
N ARG A 111 -7.56 10.09 12.31
CA ARG A 111 -8.93 10.31 12.81
C ARG A 111 -9.80 11.01 11.78
N HIS A 112 -9.26 12.03 11.10
CA HIS A 112 -9.96 12.71 10.01
C HIS A 112 -10.31 11.75 8.86
N TYR A 113 -9.39 10.87 8.45
CA TYR A 113 -9.66 9.87 7.42
C TYR A 113 -10.70 8.84 7.88
N CYS A 114 -10.65 8.43 9.15
CA CYS A 114 -11.65 7.54 9.74
C CYS A 114 -13.04 8.16 9.74
N GLU A 115 -13.15 9.42 10.14
CA GLU A 115 -14.41 10.16 10.12
C GLU A 115 -14.98 10.24 8.69
N ALA A 116 -14.16 10.64 7.71
CA ALA A 116 -14.55 10.72 6.31
C ALA A 116 -15.01 9.38 5.73
N LEU A 117 -14.40 8.26 6.15
CA LEU A 117 -14.74 6.91 5.71
C LEU A 117 -15.80 6.22 6.59
N ASN A 118 -16.32 6.92 7.61
CA ASN A 118 -17.27 6.39 8.60
C ASN A 118 -16.75 5.11 9.28
N VAL A 119 -15.58 5.21 9.91
CA VAL A 119 -14.92 4.14 10.68
C VAL A 119 -14.80 4.53 12.14
N ASP A 120 -15.29 3.69 13.05
CA ASP A 120 -15.08 3.87 14.50
C ASP A 120 -13.67 3.43 14.90
N THR A 121 -12.88 4.36 15.44
CA THR A 121 -11.50 4.09 15.86
C THR A 121 -11.41 3.23 17.13
N CYS A 122 -12.48 3.18 17.92
CA CYS A 122 -12.55 2.39 19.16
C CYS A 122 -12.94 0.94 18.91
N GLU A 123 -13.60 0.65 17.78
CA GLU A 123 -14.03 -0.70 17.43
C GLU A 123 -12.84 -1.63 17.20
N ARG A 124 -12.98 -2.90 17.61
CA ARG A 124 -11.97 -3.93 17.36
C ARG A 124 -11.96 -4.32 15.89
N LEU A 125 -10.77 -4.39 15.30
CA LEU A 125 -10.59 -4.70 13.87
C LEU A 125 -11.22 -6.03 13.46
N HIS A 126 -11.20 -7.04 14.33
CA HIS A 126 -11.83 -8.35 14.04
C HIS A 126 -13.37 -8.33 14.10
N SER A 127 -14.00 -7.38 14.82
CA SER A 127 -15.46 -7.22 14.83
C SER A 127 -16.00 -6.47 13.61
N MET A 128 -15.15 -5.74 12.93
CA MET A 128 -15.50 -4.99 11.72
C MET A 128 -15.79 -5.94 10.54
N SER A 129 -16.73 -5.54 9.68
CA SER A 129 -16.89 -6.17 8.37
C SER A 129 -15.62 -6.04 7.52
N MET A 130 -15.47 -6.85 6.47
CA MET A 130 -14.33 -6.75 5.56
C MET A 130 -14.19 -5.34 4.98
N GLY A 131 -15.30 -4.71 4.56
CA GLY A 131 -15.29 -3.35 4.04
C GLY A 131 -14.87 -2.32 5.09
N GLN A 132 -15.32 -2.45 6.33
CA GLN A 132 -14.89 -1.57 7.43
C GLN A 132 -13.41 -1.76 7.76
N ARG A 133 -12.92 -2.99 7.82
CA ARG A 133 -11.48 -3.27 8.01
C ARG A 133 -10.63 -2.66 6.89
N LYS A 134 -11.10 -2.75 5.64
CA LYS A 134 -10.41 -2.13 4.49
C LYS A 134 -10.32 -0.62 4.64
N LYS A 135 -11.44 0.05 5.01
CA LYS A 135 -11.47 1.50 5.27
C LYS A 135 -10.54 1.89 6.42
N ALA A 136 -10.56 1.14 7.53
CA ALA A 136 -9.69 1.35 8.67
C ALA A 136 -8.20 1.24 8.29
N TYR A 137 -7.86 0.24 7.50
CA TYR A 137 -6.48 0.04 7.04
C TYR A 137 -6.03 1.14 6.08
N ILE A 138 -6.91 1.55 5.15
CA ILE A 138 -6.64 2.69 4.25
C ILE A 138 -6.40 3.97 5.05
N ALA A 139 -7.26 4.29 6.03
CA ALA A 139 -7.10 5.48 6.87
C ALA A 139 -5.75 5.48 7.60
N CYS A 140 -5.35 4.32 8.15
CA CYS A 140 -4.05 4.17 8.80
C CYS A 140 -2.88 4.30 7.81
N ALA A 141 -3.01 3.75 6.61
CA ALA A 141 -1.98 3.81 5.58
C ALA A 141 -1.76 5.24 5.06
N LEU A 142 -2.84 5.99 4.83
CA LEU A 142 -2.76 7.41 4.47
C LEU A 142 -2.11 8.23 5.60
N ALA A 143 -2.43 7.93 6.85
CA ALA A 143 -1.85 8.62 8.00
C ALA A 143 -0.34 8.36 8.19
N CYS A 144 0.21 7.30 7.60
CA CYS A 144 1.66 7.06 7.60
C CYS A 144 2.43 8.15 6.86
N ASN A 145 1.78 8.90 5.99
CA ASN A 145 2.35 10.01 5.20
C ASN A 145 3.69 9.64 4.57
N VAL A 146 3.71 8.50 3.89
CA VAL A 146 4.91 7.96 3.22
C VAL A 146 5.09 8.59 1.85
N SER A 147 6.33 8.69 1.38
CA SER A 147 6.63 9.15 0.01
C SER A 147 6.16 8.17 -1.06
N MET A 148 5.88 6.92 -0.68
CA MET A 148 5.43 5.89 -1.60
C MET A 148 4.34 5.00 -0.99
N LEU A 149 3.12 5.21 -1.45
CA LEU A 149 1.96 4.40 -1.07
C LEU A 149 1.57 3.49 -2.22
N LEU A 150 1.68 2.18 -2.01
CA LEU A 150 1.27 1.16 -2.96
C LEU A 150 -0.12 0.62 -2.59
N LEU A 151 -1.01 0.56 -3.56
CA LEU A 151 -2.40 0.16 -3.36
C LEU A 151 -2.75 -0.99 -4.31
N ASP A 152 -3.07 -2.16 -3.76
CA ASP A 152 -3.49 -3.33 -4.54
C ASP A 152 -5.00 -3.50 -4.43
N GLU A 153 -5.71 -3.25 -5.52
CA GLU A 153 -7.18 -3.30 -5.62
C GLU A 153 -7.87 -2.59 -4.43
N PRO A 154 -7.51 -1.32 -4.12
CA PRO A 154 -7.93 -0.66 -2.87
C PRO A 154 -9.43 -0.41 -2.78
N THR A 155 -10.13 -0.42 -3.91
CA THR A 155 -11.58 -0.18 -3.95
C THR A 155 -12.42 -1.45 -3.90
N ASN A 156 -11.79 -2.64 -3.94
CA ASN A 156 -12.51 -3.91 -3.79
C ASN A 156 -13.09 -4.02 -2.37
N GLY A 157 -14.35 -4.40 -2.28
CA GLY A 157 -15.07 -4.51 -1.01
C GLY A 157 -15.58 -3.18 -0.42
N LEU A 158 -15.32 -2.04 -1.06
CA LEU A 158 -15.90 -0.75 -0.67
C LEU A 158 -17.24 -0.50 -1.36
N ASP A 159 -18.20 0.10 -0.63
CA ASP A 159 -19.43 0.64 -1.18
C ASP A 159 -19.18 1.86 -2.09
N ILE A 160 -20.16 2.22 -2.92
CA ILE A 160 -20.03 3.32 -3.89
C ILE A 160 -19.71 4.67 -3.22
N PRO A 161 -20.37 5.08 -2.12
CA PRO A 161 -20.02 6.31 -1.41
C PRO A 161 -18.57 6.30 -0.92
N SER A 162 -18.13 5.20 -0.30
CA SER A 162 -16.76 5.09 0.22
C SER A 162 -15.71 5.13 -0.89
N LYS A 163 -15.99 4.58 -2.08
CA LYS A 163 -15.09 4.72 -3.24
C LYS A 163 -14.91 6.17 -3.64
N SER A 164 -15.97 6.98 -3.60
CA SER A 164 -15.90 8.40 -3.92
C SER A 164 -15.09 9.18 -2.88
N VAL A 165 -15.31 8.90 -1.60
CA VAL A 165 -14.54 9.51 -0.49
C VAL A 165 -13.06 9.14 -0.62
N PHE A 166 -12.76 7.85 -0.79
CA PHE A 166 -11.38 7.37 -0.95
C PHE A 166 -10.63 8.08 -2.09
N ARG A 167 -11.27 8.27 -3.26
CA ARG A 167 -10.64 8.97 -4.38
C ARG A 167 -10.30 10.42 -4.04
N ARG A 168 -11.18 11.13 -3.30
CA ARG A 168 -10.92 12.51 -2.86
C ARG A 168 -9.76 12.56 -1.87
N LEU A 169 -9.73 11.64 -0.89
CA LEU A 169 -8.64 11.56 0.08
C LEU A 169 -7.30 11.26 -0.60
N LEU A 170 -7.31 10.39 -1.61
CA LEU A 170 -6.09 10.06 -2.36
C LEU A 170 -5.60 11.24 -3.21
N ALA A 171 -6.50 12.01 -3.82
CA ALA A 171 -6.13 13.23 -4.55
C ALA A 171 -5.48 14.25 -3.61
N GLY A 172 -6.09 14.56 -2.47
CA GLY A 172 -5.52 15.47 -1.46
C GLY A 172 -4.17 14.97 -0.92
N TYR A 173 -4.00 13.66 -0.76
CA TYR A 173 -2.74 13.08 -0.29
C TYR A 173 -1.54 13.40 -1.20
N VAL A 174 -1.76 13.53 -2.51
CA VAL A 174 -0.68 13.86 -3.47
C VAL A 174 -0.42 15.37 -3.52
N ASP A 175 -1.45 16.18 -3.32
CA ASP A 175 -1.31 17.66 -3.35
C ASP A 175 -0.60 18.19 -2.09
N ASP A 176 -0.69 17.48 -0.97
CA ASP A 176 -0.11 17.85 0.34
C ASP A 176 1.29 17.21 0.59
N SER A 177 1.79 16.35 -0.31
CA SER A 177 3.06 15.62 -0.20
C SER A 177 4.21 16.21 -1.11
#